data_9b895023caaf92dac48536cd603cf4fe
#
_entry.id   9b895023caaf92dac48536cd603cf4fe
#
_cell.length_a   1.000
_cell.length_b   1.000
_cell.length_c   1.000
_cell.angle_alpha   90.00
_cell.angle_beta   90.00
_cell.angle_gamma   90.00
#
_symmetry.space_group_name_H-M   'P 1'
#
loop_
_entity.id
_entity.type
_entity.pdbx_description
1 polymer ?
#
loop_
_entity_poly.entity_id
_entity_poly.type
_entity_poly.pdbx_seq_one_letter_code
_entity_poly.pdbx_strand_id
1 'polypeptide(L)'
;MTLSKALEKHKWWCPTSLLLSSNHFVALVLVPLLQNPLEVNVACNICPKKLQYIIFKNPLLSKAFIPSKVGFEMIDRVSQEEGIVLNTIQSKALIGIGSIGEVPVVLAKPQSYMNFSGESVGPLAAYYQVPLRHIILVYDEMSLPNGILRLQPKGGHGHHNGVKSMMKHLDGRREFPRFCIGIGNLPGTMDMKAYLLQKISDTERKQVDAALDQGVEAIRTVVLEGFGSRISRFNIGQKYKYHKV
;
A
#
# COMPACT_ATOMS: atom_id res chain seq x y z
N MET A 1 -40.50 8.47 -5.62
CA MET A 1 -39.56 9.23 -6.47
C MET A 1 -38.30 8.39 -6.59
N THR A 2 -38.06 7.87 -7.76
CA THR A 2 -37.22 6.73 -8.08
C THR A 2 -35.72 7.08 -8.19
N LEU A 3 -34.87 6.17 -7.76
CA LEU A 3 -33.40 6.16 -7.75
C LEU A 3 -32.70 6.37 -9.14
N SER A 4 -33.45 6.72 -10.17
CA SER A 4 -32.93 6.82 -11.55
C SER A 4 -32.31 8.19 -11.91
N LYS A 5 -32.42 9.22 -11.06
CA LYS A 5 -31.92 10.58 -11.38
C LYS A 5 -30.54 10.95 -10.83
N ALA A 6 -29.84 10.04 -10.17
CA ALA A 6 -28.51 10.33 -9.59
C ALA A 6 -27.32 9.89 -10.48
N LEU A 7 -27.56 9.23 -11.60
CA LEU A 7 -26.49 8.62 -12.43
C LEU A 7 -26.11 9.43 -13.69
N GLU A 8 -26.75 10.58 -13.93
CA GLU A 8 -26.54 11.32 -15.21
C GLU A 8 -25.57 12.53 -15.15
N LYS A 9 -24.80 12.73 -14.08
CA LYS A 9 -24.01 13.97 -13.92
C LYS A 9 -22.50 13.83 -13.88
N HIS A 10 -21.87 12.82 -14.47
CA HIS A 10 -20.41 12.85 -14.69
C HIS A 10 -19.98 12.24 -16.02
N LYS A 11 -20.23 12.98 -17.11
CA LYS A 11 -19.45 12.85 -18.36
C LYS A 11 -18.06 13.41 -18.11
N TRP A 12 -17.06 12.56 -18.00
CA TRP A 12 -15.63 12.96 -18.01
C TRP A 12 -15.09 12.88 -19.44
N TRP A 13 -14.89 14.04 -19.98
CA TRP A 13 -14.06 14.26 -21.19
C TRP A 13 -12.58 14.05 -20.81
N CYS A 14 -11.86 13.30 -21.63
CA CYS A 14 -10.43 13.11 -21.56
C CYS A 14 -9.75 14.09 -22.52
N PRO A 15 -8.92 15.03 -22.07
CA PRO A 15 -7.95 15.68 -22.95
C PRO A 15 -6.63 14.94 -22.86
N THR A 16 -6.22 14.37 -23.99
CA THR A 16 -4.84 13.98 -24.26
C THR A 16 -3.96 15.21 -24.25
N SER A 17 -2.97 15.17 -23.42
CA SER A 17 -1.64 15.82 -23.47
C SER A 17 -1.25 16.46 -22.13
N LEU A 18 -0.02 16.14 -21.75
CA LEU A 18 0.93 16.92 -20.96
C LEU A 18 1.46 16.28 -19.67
N LEU A 19 2.76 15.97 -19.79
CA LEU A 19 3.86 16.11 -18.82
C LEU A 19 4.03 15.04 -17.76
N LEU A 20 5.07 14.27 -18.03
CA LEU A 20 5.91 13.52 -17.11
C LEU A 20 6.20 14.30 -15.81
N SER A 21 5.62 13.90 -14.71
CA SER A 21 6.08 14.33 -13.39
C SER A 21 6.07 13.17 -12.39
N SER A 22 7.26 12.89 -11.92
CA SER A 22 7.68 12.16 -10.71
C SER A 22 6.75 11.03 -10.19
N ASN A 23 7.20 9.80 -10.39
CA ASN A 23 6.52 8.56 -10.00
C ASN A 23 6.95 8.09 -8.61
N HIS A 24 6.30 8.56 -7.56
CA HIS A 24 6.29 7.88 -6.26
C HIS A 24 5.00 7.07 -6.15
N PHE A 25 5.07 5.83 -5.70
CA PHE A 25 3.93 4.92 -5.66
C PHE A 25 3.56 4.52 -4.22
N VAL A 26 2.27 4.42 -3.94
CA VAL A 26 1.70 4.02 -2.66
C VAL A 26 0.96 2.69 -2.83
N ALA A 27 1.16 1.76 -1.93
CA ALA A 27 0.48 0.48 -1.88
C ALA A 27 -0.28 0.28 -0.55
N LEU A 28 -1.30 -0.53 -0.51
CA LEU A 28 -2.25 -0.60 0.59
C LEU A 28 -2.66 -2.01 1.00
N VAL A 29 -2.87 -2.22 2.30
CA VAL A 29 -3.35 -3.48 2.92
C VAL A 29 -4.52 -3.20 3.90
N LEU A 30 -5.69 -3.84 3.73
CA LEU A 30 -6.92 -3.60 4.48
C LEU A 30 -7.41 -4.82 5.31
N VAL A 31 -7.72 -4.70 6.60
CA VAL A 31 -8.25 -5.80 7.50
C VAL A 31 -9.63 -5.46 8.07
N PRO A 32 -10.69 -6.28 8.00
CA PRO A 32 -11.94 -6.09 8.73
C PRO A 32 -11.97 -6.74 10.10
N LEU A 33 -12.95 -6.29 10.89
CA LEU A 33 -13.30 -6.87 12.18
C LEU A 33 -14.25 -8.06 12.01
N LEU A 34 -13.89 -9.22 12.53
CA LEU A 34 -14.84 -10.27 12.89
C LEU A 34 -15.50 -9.87 14.22
N GLN A 35 -16.71 -9.35 14.16
CA GLN A 35 -17.61 -9.36 15.30
C GLN A 35 -18.72 -10.38 14.99
N ASN A 36 -18.74 -11.45 15.76
CA ASN A 36 -19.73 -12.55 15.84
C ASN A 36 -19.99 -13.42 14.57
N PRO A 37 -19.78 -14.76 14.67
CA PRO A 37 -20.08 -15.70 13.60
C PRO A 37 -21.56 -16.01 13.40
N LEU A 38 -22.50 -15.39 14.11
CA LEU A 38 -23.91 -15.77 14.14
C LEU A 38 -24.89 -14.88 13.36
N GLU A 39 -24.44 -13.80 12.72
CA GLU A 39 -25.35 -12.90 11.95
C GLU A 39 -25.16 -12.91 10.43
N VAL A 40 -24.62 -13.96 9.85
CA VAL A 40 -24.45 -14.08 8.40
C VAL A 40 -25.37 -15.13 7.81
N ASN A 41 -26.68 -14.95 7.99
CA ASN A 41 -27.67 -15.62 7.17
C ASN A 41 -28.81 -14.63 6.87
N VAL A 42 -28.67 -13.78 5.87
CA VAL A 42 -29.70 -13.37 4.90
C VAL A 42 -29.06 -12.43 3.86
N ALA A 43 -29.27 -12.79 2.59
CA ALA A 43 -29.20 -11.98 1.40
C ALA A 43 -27.83 -11.50 0.88
N CYS A 44 -27.25 -12.24 0.05
CA CYS A 44 -26.82 -11.90 -1.31
C CYS A 44 -25.83 -12.96 -1.82
N ASN A 45 -26.30 -13.84 -2.68
CA ASN A 45 -25.49 -14.90 -3.32
C ASN A 45 -24.43 -14.37 -4.32
N ILE A 46 -24.06 -13.09 -4.26
CA ILE A 46 -23.09 -12.46 -5.17
C ILE A 46 -21.99 -11.71 -4.40
N CYS A 47 -22.03 -11.61 -3.07
CA CYS A 47 -20.94 -10.99 -2.32
C CYS A 47 -20.07 -12.06 -1.67
N PRO A 48 -18.84 -12.30 -2.18
CA PRO A 48 -17.93 -13.20 -1.48
C PRO A 48 -17.60 -12.61 -0.11
N LYS A 49 -17.49 -13.46 0.89
CA LYS A 49 -17.17 -13.24 2.31
C LYS A 49 -16.37 -11.95 2.54
N LYS A 50 -16.77 -11.15 3.54
CA LYS A 50 -16.16 -9.86 3.96
C LYS A 50 -14.65 -9.80 3.68
N LEU A 51 -14.28 -9.03 2.68
CA LEU A 51 -12.91 -8.88 2.20
C LEU A 51 -12.14 -7.82 2.96
N GLN A 52 -10.83 -7.93 3.00
CA GLN A 52 -10.02 -7.26 3.99
C GLN A 52 -8.76 -6.52 3.54
N TYR A 53 -8.18 -6.74 2.32
CA TYR A 53 -6.95 -6.06 1.91
C TYR A 53 -6.89 -5.66 0.43
N ILE A 54 -6.26 -4.55 0.13
CA ILE A 54 -6.08 -4.05 -1.25
C ILE A 54 -4.66 -3.56 -1.52
N ILE A 55 -4.04 -3.97 -2.64
CA ILE A 55 -2.71 -3.58 -3.09
C ILE A 55 -2.56 -3.46 -4.61
N PHE A 56 -1.71 -2.57 -5.11
CA PHE A 56 -1.63 -2.15 -6.51
C PHE A 56 -0.31 -2.32 -7.27
N LYS A 57 -0.32 -2.63 -8.58
CA LYS A 57 0.81 -2.56 -9.52
C LYS A 57 0.47 -1.84 -10.83
N ASN A 58 1.41 -1.06 -11.37
CA ASN A 58 1.36 -0.57 -12.75
C ASN A 58 2.18 -1.48 -13.68
N PRO A 59 1.62 -2.04 -14.78
CA PRO A 59 2.32 -2.95 -15.68
C PRO A 59 3.24 -2.28 -16.71
N LEU A 60 3.32 -0.96 -16.80
CA LEU A 60 3.80 -0.25 -17.98
C LEU A 60 5.24 0.26 -17.97
N LEU A 61 6.14 -0.10 -17.03
CA LEU A 61 7.53 0.34 -17.14
C LEU A 61 8.56 -0.74 -16.77
N SER A 62 9.34 -1.07 -17.79
CA SER A 62 10.69 -1.69 -17.81
C SER A 62 11.18 -2.55 -16.65
N LYS A 63 11.89 -3.61 -16.98
CA LYS A 63 12.67 -4.51 -16.11
C LYS A 63 13.73 -3.83 -15.22
N ALA A 64 13.88 -2.50 -15.26
CA ALA A 64 14.80 -1.77 -14.41
C ALA A 64 14.17 -1.54 -13.02
N PHE A 65 14.89 -1.96 -11.99
CA PHE A 65 14.54 -1.67 -10.60
C PHE A 65 14.73 -0.17 -10.33
N ILE A 66 13.70 0.48 -9.82
CA ILE A 66 13.66 1.90 -9.51
C ILE A 66 13.25 2.04 -8.04
N PRO A 67 13.96 2.84 -7.20
CA PRO A 67 13.66 2.99 -5.77
C PRO A 67 12.19 3.26 -5.46
N SER A 68 11.53 4.08 -6.27
CA SER A 68 10.11 4.42 -6.11
C SER A 68 9.12 3.27 -6.32
N LYS A 69 9.59 2.05 -6.65
CA LYS A 69 8.73 0.87 -6.86
C LYS A 69 8.75 -0.12 -5.70
N VAL A 70 9.55 0.12 -4.68
CA VAL A 70 9.78 -0.82 -3.58
C VAL A 70 8.48 -1.18 -2.85
N GLY A 71 7.57 -0.21 -2.66
CA GLY A 71 6.26 -0.47 -2.09
C GLY A 71 5.42 -1.46 -2.92
N PHE A 72 5.54 -1.44 -4.26
CA PHE A 72 4.86 -2.40 -5.13
C PHE A 72 5.50 -3.78 -5.08
N GLU A 73 6.82 -3.83 -5.03
CA GLU A 73 7.55 -5.09 -4.91
C GLU A 73 7.24 -5.79 -3.60
N MET A 74 7.07 -5.02 -2.51
CA MET A 74 6.61 -5.56 -1.22
C MET A 74 5.30 -6.32 -1.37
N ILE A 75 4.42 -5.79 -2.17
CA ILE A 75 3.11 -6.35 -2.41
C ILE A 75 3.15 -7.56 -3.33
N ASP A 76 3.99 -7.53 -4.37
CA ASP A 76 4.23 -8.71 -5.20
C ASP A 76 4.82 -9.83 -4.36
N ARG A 77 5.73 -9.51 -3.43
CA ARG A 77 6.31 -10.49 -2.52
C ARG A 77 5.24 -11.09 -1.59
N VAL A 78 4.40 -10.27 -0.94
CA VAL A 78 3.27 -10.76 -0.14
C VAL A 78 2.31 -11.61 -0.98
N SER A 79 1.98 -11.17 -2.19
CA SER A 79 1.13 -11.91 -3.13
C SER A 79 1.69 -13.30 -3.45
N GLN A 80 2.99 -13.39 -3.69
CA GLN A 80 3.68 -14.65 -3.97
C GLN A 80 3.71 -15.58 -2.76
N GLU A 81 4.13 -15.06 -1.60
CA GLU A 81 4.27 -15.85 -0.37
C GLU A 81 2.93 -16.36 0.18
N GLU A 82 1.86 -15.57 0.04
CA GLU A 82 0.52 -15.95 0.51
C GLU A 82 -0.35 -16.59 -0.59
N GLY A 83 0.18 -16.77 -1.80
CA GLY A 83 -0.55 -17.37 -2.92
C GLY A 83 -1.76 -16.52 -3.40
N ILE A 84 -1.75 -15.22 -3.19
CA ILE A 84 -2.85 -14.32 -3.54
C ILE A 84 -2.63 -13.76 -4.94
N VAL A 85 -3.42 -14.19 -5.92
CA VAL A 85 -3.27 -13.76 -7.32
C VAL A 85 -3.85 -12.37 -7.53
N LEU A 86 -3.03 -11.46 -8.06
CA LEU A 86 -3.43 -10.10 -8.46
C LEU A 86 -3.95 -10.14 -9.91
N ASN A 87 -5.25 -10.21 -10.11
CA ASN A 87 -5.85 -10.43 -11.43
C ASN A 87 -7.08 -9.58 -11.74
N THR A 88 -7.56 -8.77 -10.81
CA THR A 88 -8.80 -8.00 -10.97
C THR A 88 -8.52 -6.50 -10.94
N ILE A 89 -9.15 -5.73 -11.84
CA ILE A 89 -9.07 -4.26 -11.85
C ILE A 89 -10.38 -3.68 -11.29
N GLN A 90 -10.29 -2.95 -10.17
CA GLN A 90 -11.41 -2.27 -9.53
C GLN A 90 -10.98 -0.90 -9.01
N SER A 91 -11.81 0.13 -9.15
CA SER A 91 -11.54 1.52 -8.70
C SER A 91 -10.15 2.04 -9.14
N LYS A 92 -9.78 1.84 -10.39
CA LYS A 92 -8.44 2.15 -10.94
C LYS A 92 -7.32 1.38 -10.22
N ALA A 93 -7.64 0.20 -9.72
CA ALA A 93 -6.82 -0.65 -8.87
C ALA A 93 -6.65 -2.06 -9.48
N LEU A 94 -5.43 -2.60 -9.56
CA LEU A 94 -5.20 -4.03 -9.70
C LEU A 94 -5.32 -4.65 -8.31
N ILE A 95 -6.24 -5.55 -8.09
CA ILE A 95 -6.50 -6.17 -6.81
C ILE A 95 -6.35 -7.70 -6.87
N GLY A 96 -6.00 -8.27 -5.72
CA GLY A 96 -6.03 -9.70 -5.43
C GLY A 96 -6.75 -9.92 -4.11
N ILE A 97 -7.58 -10.95 -4.07
CA ILE A 97 -8.38 -11.31 -2.92
C ILE A 97 -7.92 -12.67 -2.42
N GLY A 98 -7.65 -12.79 -1.12
CA GLY A 98 -7.19 -14.00 -0.50
C GLY A 98 -7.22 -13.93 1.01
N SER A 99 -6.33 -14.68 1.68
CA SER A 99 -6.19 -14.65 3.14
C SER A 99 -4.73 -14.74 3.55
N ILE A 100 -4.40 -14.16 4.70
CA ILE A 100 -3.14 -14.39 5.41
C ILE A 100 -3.50 -15.16 6.67
N GLY A 101 -3.10 -16.45 6.74
CA GLY A 101 -3.69 -17.37 7.69
C GLY A 101 -5.20 -17.48 7.48
N GLU A 102 -5.99 -17.28 8.53
CA GLU A 102 -7.46 -17.28 8.45
C GLU A 102 -8.05 -15.88 8.19
N VAL A 103 -7.23 -14.83 8.17
CA VAL A 103 -7.67 -13.45 8.01
C VAL A 103 -7.84 -13.11 6.54
N PRO A 104 -9.07 -12.84 6.05
CA PRO A 104 -9.30 -12.48 4.65
C PRO A 104 -8.70 -11.12 4.33
N VAL A 105 -8.05 -11.01 3.18
CA VAL A 105 -7.26 -9.84 2.79
C VAL A 105 -7.53 -9.43 1.34
N VAL A 106 -7.51 -8.13 1.06
CA VAL A 106 -7.43 -7.58 -0.29
C VAL A 106 -6.07 -6.95 -0.47
N LEU A 107 -5.31 -7.44 -1.43
CA LEU A 107 -4.08 -6.82 -1.86
C LEU A 107 -4.39 -5.86 -3.01
N ALA A 108 -3.97 -4.60 -2.96
CA ALA A 108 -4.27 -3.63 -4.02
C ALA A 108 -3.11 -2.71 -4.39
N LYS A 109 -2.95 -2.46 -5.67
CA LYS A 109 -1.91 -1.61 -6.25
C LYS A 109 -2.54 -0.49 -7.11
N PRO A 110 -2.58 0.85 -6.69
CA PRO A 110 -3.06 1.96 -7.53
C PRO A 110 -2.43 2.00 -8.92
N GLN A 111 -3.27 1.99 -9.98
CA GLN A 111 -2.83 2.18 -11.37
C GLN A 111 -2.80 3.67 -11.78
N SER A 112 -3.16 4.55 -10.86
CA SER A 112 -3.11 6.00 -11.03
C SER A 112 -1.74 6.56 -10.63
N TYR A 113 -1.44 7.78 -11.10
CA TYR A 113 -0.28 8.52 -10.59
C TYR A 113 -0.35 8.67 -9.07
N MET A 114 0.80 8.74 -8.40
CA MET A 114 0.93 8.82 -6.94
C MET A 114 0.00 9.86 -6.31
N ASN A 115 -0.08 11.05 -6.91
CA ASN A 115 -0.92 12.15 -6.42
C ASN A 115 -2.42 11.82 -6.41
N PHE A 116 -2.85 10.76 -7.10
CA PHE A 116 -4.23 10.30 -7.22
C PHE A 116 -4.46 8.93 -6.57
N SER A 117 -3.50 8.41 -5.82
CA SER A 117 -3.63 7.09 -5.15
C SER A 117 -4.87 7.00 -4.25
N GLY A 118 -5.27 8.10 -3.60
CA GLY A 118 -6.47 8.17 -2.79
C GLY A 118 -7.77 7.96 -3.55
N GLU A 119 -7.81 8.32 -4.86
CA GLU A 119 -8.99 8.09 -5.72
C GLU A 119 -9.28 6.59 -5.93
N SER A 120 -8.28 5.77 -5.80
CA SER A 120 -8.43 4.32 -5.87
C SER A 120 -8.81 3.73 -4.52
N VAL A 121 -8.15 4.19 -3.46
CA VAL A 121 -8.24 3.59 -2.13
C VAL A 121 -9.52 3.97 -1.40
N GLY A 122 -9.97 5.23 -1.47
CA GLY A 122 -11.20 5.67 -0.82
C GLY A 122 -12.42 4.83 -1.25
N PRO A 123 -12.70 4.72 -2.56
CA PRO A 123 -13.79 3.87 -3.06
C PRO A 123 -13.66 2.39 -2.69
N LEU A 124 -12.43 1.84 -2.67
CA LEU A 124 -12.23 0.45 -2.28
C LEU A 124 -12.47 0.22 -0.79
N ALA A 125 -11.97 1.11 0.07
CA ALA A 125 -12.21 1.05 1.50
C ALA A 125 -13.72 1.14 1.82
N ALA A 126 -14.45 2.00 1.10
CA ALA A 126 -15.89 2.12 1.22
C ALA A 126 -16.63 0.87 0.70
N TYR A 127 -16.24 0.35 -0.47
CA TYR A 127 -16.86 -0.82 -1.07
C TYR A 127 -16.74 -2.07 -0.19
N TYR A 128 -15.54 -2.31 0.34
CA TYR A 128 -15.28 -3.44 1.24
C TYR A 128 -15.57 -3.13 2.71
N GLN A 129 -16.07 -1.94 3.03
CA GLN A 129 -16.43 -1.50 4.39
C GLN A 129 -15.28 -1.68 5.40
N VAL A 130 -14.06 -1.35 4.99
CA VAL A 130 -12.87 -1.57 5.81
C VAL A 130 -12.61 -0.40 6.75
N PRO A 131 -12.51 -0.63 8.06
CA PRO A 131 -12.15 0.41 9.02
C PRO A 131 -10.74 0.95 8.79
N LEU A 132 -10.51 2.25 9.03
CA LEU A 132 -9.22 2.92 8.79
C LEU A 132 -8.03 2.22 9.46
N ARG A 133 -8.21 1.76 10.70
CA ARG A 133 -7.17 1.04 11.45
C ARG A 133 -6.74 -0.29 10.83
N HIS A 134 -7.50 -0.76 9.85
CA HIS A 134 -7.24 -1.99 9.10
C HIS A 134 -6.73 -1.70 7.68
N ILE A 135 -6.43 -0.45 7.36
CA ILE A 135 -5.82 -0.03 6.11
C ILE A 135 -4.31 0.10 6.33
N ILE A 136 -3.50 -0.87 5.92
CA ILE A 136 -2.03 -0.78 5.98
C ILE A 136 -1.52 -0.13 4.70
N LEU A 137 -0.98 1.07 4.80
CA LEU A 137 -0.36 1.78 3.71
C LEU A 137 1.11 1.39 3.59
N VAL A 138 1.50 0.78 2.47
CA VAL A 138 2.90 0.44 2.17
C VAL A 138 3.46 1.46 1.18
N TYR A 139 4.61 2.08 1.48
CA TYR A 139 5.23 3.07 0.62
C TYR A 139 6.74 3.23 0.89
N ASP A 140 7.43 3.80 -0.08
CA ASP A 140 8.83 4.15 0.01
C ASP A 140 9.05 5.42 0.87
N GLU A 141 10.02 5.39 1.76
CA GLU A 141 10.33 6.47 2.68
C GLU A 141 11.79 6.92 2.54
N MET A 142 11.98 8.14 2.05
CA MET A 142 13.32 8.71 1.82
C MET A 142 14.06 9.07 3.11
N SER A 143 13.34 9.36 4.18
CA SER A 143 13.97 9.70 5.47
C SER A 143 14.59 8.50 6.19
N LEU A 144 14.36 7.29 5.69
CA LEU A 144 14.93 6.06 6.22
C LEU A 144 16.10 5.57 5.37
N PRO A 145 17.18 5.08 5.99
CA PRO A 145 18.26 4.42 5.26
C PRO A 145 17.74 3.27 4.39
N ASN A 146 18.45 2.97 3.30
CA ASN A 146 18.07 1.90 2.37
C ASN A 146 17.92 0.55 3.08
N GLY A 147 16.80 -0.15 2.81
CA GLY A 147 16.50 -1.45 3.40
C GLY A 147 16.11 -1.44 4.88
N ILE A 148 15.86 -0.26 5.47
CA ILE A 148 15.26 -0.14 6.82
C ILE A 148 13.75 -0.11 6.71
N LEU A 149 13.07 -0.87 7.56
CA LEU A 149 11.62 -0.93 7.64
C LEU A 149 11.11 -0.22 8.88
N ARG A 150 9.94 0.41 8.77
CA ARG A 150 9.26 1.04 9.91
C ARG A 150 7.75 0.80 9.83
N LEU A 151 7.18 0.29 10.91
CA LEU A 151 5.74 0.12 11.09
C LEU A 151 5.20 1.16 12.07
N GLN A 152 4.16 1.88 11.68
CA GLN A 152 3.50 2.90 12.51
C GLN A 152 1.99 2.73 12.48
N PRO A 153 1.29 2.75 13.64
CA PRO A 153 -0.18 2.63 13.69
C PRO A 153 -0.91 3.87 13.16
N LYS A 154 -0.24 5.03 13.17
CA LYS A 154 -0.75 6.32 12.69
C LYS A 154 0.42 7.27 12.39
N GLY A 155 0.17 8.37 11.65
CA GLY A 155 1.23 9.38 11.40
C GLY A 155 0.80 10.51 10.46
N GLY A 156 1.71 11.44 10.17
CA GLY A 156 1.56 12.49 9.15
C GLY A 156 1.85 12.02 7.74
N HIS A 157 1.84 12.91 6.75
CA HIS A 157 2.13 12.53 5.36
C HIS A 157 3.63 12.59 4.99
N GLY A 158 4.51 13.09 5.88
CA GLY A 158 5.97 13.10 5.65
C GLY A 158 6.41 13.73 4.32
N HIS A 159 5.68 14.71 3.79
CA HIS A 159 5.83 15.28 2.44
C HIS A 159 5.60 14.29 1.28
N HIS A 160 5.17 13.06 1.56
CA HIS A 160 4.85 12.07 0.53
C HIS A 160 3.47 12.36 -0.09
N ASN A 161 3.43 12.74 -1.37
CA ASN A 161 2.19 13.17 -2.04
C ASN A 161 1.14 12.06 -2.12
N GLY A 162 1.54 10.80 -2.27
CA GLY A 162 0.63 9.66 -2.24
C GLY A 162 -0.07 9.51 -0.89
N VAL A 163 0.66 9.65 0.21
CA VAL A 163 0.07 9.63 1.58
C VAL A 163 -0.86 10.82 1.78
N LYS A 164 -0.50 12.01 1.27
CA LYS A 164 -1.35 13.20 1.28
C LYS A 164 -2.65 12.99 0.51
N SER A 165 -2.57 12.38 -0.67
CA SER A 165 -3.74 12.00 -1.48
C SER A 165 -4.66 11.01 -0.74
N MET A 166 -4.07 9.99 -0.11
CA MET A 166 -4.81 9.03 0.72
C MET A 166 -5.58 9.72 1.85
N MET A 167 -4.89 10.56 2.63
CA MET A 167 -5.52 11.28 3.73
C MET A 167 -6.70 12.14 3.24
N LYS A 168 -6.56 12.83 2.09
CA LYS A 168 -7.62 13.64 1.50
C LYS A 168 -8.88 12.81 1.18
N HIS A 169 -8.73 11.57 0.68
CA HIS A 169 -9.84 10.70 0.31
C HIS A 169 -10.35 9.81 1.47
N LEU A 170 -9.72 9.92 2.63
CA LEU A 170 -10.14 9.30 3.88
C LEU A 170 -10.53 10.39 4.91
N ASP A 171 -11.23 11.44 4.46
CA ASP A 171 -11.77 12.53 5.28
C ASP A 171 -10.72 13.26 6.15
N GLY A 172 -9.49 13.39 5.66
CA GLY A 172 -8.38 14.01 6.39
C GLY A 172 -7.83 13.17 7.55
N ARG A 173 -8.35 11.97 7.75
CA ARG A 173 -7.97 11.09 8.85
C ARG A 173 -6.55 10.57 8.72
N ARG A 174 -5.91 10.26 9.87
CA ARG A 174 -4.51 9.85 9.99
C ARG A 174 -4.32 8.50 10.71
N GLU A 175 -5.41 7.91 11.19
CA GLU A 175 -5.45 6.72 12.04
C GLU A 175 -5.46 5.44 11.19
N PHE A 176 -4.58 5.36 10.21
CA PHE A 176 -4.32 4.13 9.45
C PHE A 176 -2.85 3.72 9.55
N PRO A 177 -2.60 2.42 9.72
CA PRO A 177 -1.27 1.84 9.76
C PRO A 177 -0.42 2.16 8.54
N ARG A 178 0.88 2.29 8.75
CA ARG A 178 1.89 2.56 7.72
C ARG A 178 3.03 1.59 7.81
N PHE A 179 3.39 1.07 6.67
CA PHE A 179 4.58 0.28 6.46
C PHE A 179 5.53 1.06 5.55
N CYS A 180 6.53 1.69 6.15
CA CYS A 180 7.52 2.50 5.46
C CYS A 180 8.73 1.65 5.09
N ILE A 181 9.18 1.73 3.84
CA ILE A 181 10.37 1.04 3.33
C ILE A 181 11.41 2.08 2.98
N GLY A 182 12.54 2.06 3.69
CA GLY A 182 13.64 2.99 3.45
C GLY A 182 14.29 2.77 2.09
N ILE A 183 14.43 3.85 1.34
CA ILE A 183 15.13 3.90 0.06
C ILE A 183 16.38 4.78 0.10
N GLY A 184 16.72 5.30 1.28
CA GLY A 184 17.85 6.19 1.51
C GLY A 184 17.56 7.67 1.23
N ASN A 185 18.43 8.52 1.74
CA ASN A 185 18.37 9.96 1.54
C ASN A 185 19.03 10.37 0.21
N LEU A 186 18.58 11.48 -0.34
CA LEU A 186 19.20 12.13 -1.48
C LEU A 186 20.68 12.45 -1.19
N PRO A 187 21.63 12.02 -2.04
CA PRO A 187 23.02 12.41 -1.89
C PRO A 187 23.21 13.87 -2.33
N GLY A 188 23.65 14.73 -1.40
CA GLY A 188 24.05 16.11 -1.68
C GLY A 188 22.96 16.96 -2.35
N THR A 189 23.27 17.52 -3.52
CA THR A 189 22.40 18.45 -4.29
C THR A 189 21.66 17.76 -5.45
N MET A 190 21.59 16.43 -5.46
CA MET A 190 20.93 15.67 -6.54
C MET A 190 19.44 16.01 -6.61
N ASP A 191 18.89 16.13 -7.82
CA ASP A 191 17.45 16.30 -8.02
C ASP A 191 16.69 15.05 -7.56
N MET A 192 15.61 15.25 -6.81
CA MET A 192 14.80 14.17 -6.25
C MET A 192 14.26 13.23 -7.34
N LYS A 193 13.84 13.77 -8.50
CA LYS A 193 13.31 12.95 -9.58
C LYS A 193 14.40 12.07 -10.19
N ALA A 194 15.59 12.63 -10.35
CA ALA A 194 16.75 11.90 -10.85
C ALA A 194 17.12 10.74 -9.90
N TYR A 195 17.15 10.99 -8.58
CA TYR A 195 17.40 9.98 -7.56
C TYR A 195 16.40 8.84 -7.62
N LEU A 196 15.11 9.17 -7.68
CA LEU A 196 14.05 8.17 -7.65
C LEU A 196 13.91 7.34 -8.93
N LEU A 197 14.48 7.81 -10.05
CA LEU A 197 14.47 7.14 -11.34
C LEU A 197 15.79 6.44 -11.67
N GLN A 198 16.83 6.63 -10.88
CA GLN A 198 18.11 5.96 -11.10
C GLN A 198 18.03 4.45 -10.80
N LYS A 199 18.96 3.70 -11.36
CA LYS A 199 19.13 2.30 -11.00
C LYS A 199 19.79 2.18 -9.63
N ILE A 200 19.27 1.28 -8.80
CA ILE A 200 19.88 0.90 -7.53
C ILE A 200 21.15 0.05 -7.81
N SER A 201 22.18 0.24 -7.01
CA SER A 201 23.36 -0.61 -7.04
C SER A 201 23.04 -2.04 -6.58
N ASP A 202 23.86 -3.02 -6.98
CA ASP A 202 23.64 -4.43 -6.59
C ASP A 202 23.68 -4.62 -5.07
N THR A 203 24.49 -3.84 -4.36
CA THR A 203 24.55 -3.86 -2.89
C THR A 203 23.27 -3.35 -2.26
N GLU A 204 22.78 -2.21 -2.72
CA GLU A 204 21.51 -1.64 -2.26
C GLU A 204 20.33 -2.56 -2.61
N ARG A 205 20.36 -3.19 -3.79
CA ARG A 205 19.38 -4.19 -4.19
C ARG A 205 19.29 -5.35 -3.21
N LYS A 206 20.41 -5.95 -2.84
CA LYS A 206 20.47 -7.03 -1.84
C LYS A 206 19.89 -6.60 -0.49
N GLN A 207 20.15 -5.36 -0.07
CA GLN A 207 19.58 -4.82 1.16
C GLN A 207 18.05 -4.69 1.09
N VAL A 208 17.54 -4.22 -0.05
CA VAL A 208 16.11 -4.11 -0.29
C VAL A 208 15.45 -5.49 -0.35
N ASP A 209 16.03 -6.46 -1.05
CA ASP A 209 15.48 -7.82 -1.13
C ASP A 209 15.35 -8.44 0.26
N ALA A 210 16.41 -8.36 1.08
CA ALA A 210 16.39 -8.83 2.46
C ALA A 210 15.35 -8.07 3.32
N ALA A 211 15.11 -6.79 3.03
CA ALA A 211 14.08 -6.01 3.70
C ALA A 211 12.67 -6.44 3.26
N LEU A 212 12.47 -6.73 1.98
CA LEU A 212 11.18 -7.22 1.48
C LEU A 212 10.79 -8.57 2.13
N ASP A 213 11.74 -9.50 2.26
CA ASP A 213 11.49 -10.79 2.93
C ASP A 213 11.09 -10.58 4.41
N GLN A 214 11.84 -9.74 5.13
CA GLN A 214 11.48 -9.36 6.51
C GLN A 214 10.13 -8.62 6.58
N GLY A 215 9.80 -7.88 5.54
CA GLY A 215 8.56 -7.12 5.41
C GLY A 215 7.33 -8.02 5.32
N VAL A 216 7.41 -9.15 4.61
CA VAL A 216 6.32 -10.14 4.54
C VAL A 216 5.97 -10.62 5.95
N GLU A 217 6.95 -11.05 6.73
CA GLU A 217 6.72 -11.51 8.10
C GLU A 217 6.17 -10.42 9.02
N ALA A 218 6.63 -9.18 8.83
CA ALA A 218 6.12 -8.04 9.60
C ALA A 218 4.65 -7.72 9.25
N ILE A 219 4.28 -7.77 7.97
CA ILE A 219 2.89 -7.59 7.52
C ILE A 219 2.02 -8.74 8.04
N ARG A 220 2.48 -9.99 7.94
CA ARG A 220 1.80 -11.16 8.49
C ARG A 220 1.53 -10.99 9.99
N THR A 221 2.53 -10.56 10.76
CA THR A 221 2.38 -10.28 12.21
C THR A 221 1.34 -9.19 12.47
N VAL A 222 1.36 -8.08 11.72
CA VAL A 222 0.35 -7.01 11.88
C VAL A 222 -1.05 -7.50 11.56
N VAL A 223 -1.20 -8.32 10.53
CA VAL A 223 -2.49 -8.87 10.10
C VAL A 223 -3.08 -9.82 11.14
N LEU A 224 -2.27 -10.72 11.68
CA LEU A 224 -2.71 -11.76 12.60
C LEU A 224 -2.82 -11.29 14.05
N GLU A 225 -1.92 -10.42 14.50
CA GLU A 225 -1.77 -10.03 15.91
C GLU A 225 -2.03 -8.53 16.16
N GLY A 226 -2.06 -7.71 15.10
CA GLY A 226 -2.18 -6.25 15.22
C GLY A 226 -0.88 -5.56 15.67
N PHE A 227 -1.02 -4.29 16.08
CA PHE A 227 0.08 -3.47 16.59
C PHE A 227 0.34 -3.73 18.07
N GLY A 228 1.15 -4.70 18.38
CA GLY A 228 1.55 -5.07 19.75
C GLY A 228 3.04 -4.91 20.04
N SER A 229 3.50 -5.54 21.12
CA SER A 229 4.90 -5.53 21.57
C SER A 229 5.87 -6.10 20.53
N ARG A 230 5.44 -7.05 19.67
CA ARG A 230 6.23 -7.60 18.56
C ARG A 230 6.64 -6.52 17.56
N ILE A 231 5.70 -5.66 17.17
CA ILE A 231 5.98 -4.56 16.24
C ILE A 231 6.92 -3.52 16.83
N SER A 232 6.78 -3.24 18.15
CA SER A 232 7.72 -2.35 18.86
C SER A 232 9.14 -2.91 18.83
N ARG A 233 9.32 -4.20 19.12
CA ARG A 233 10.63 -4.89 19.06
C ARG A 233 11.19 -4.92 17.62
N PHE A 234 10.33 -5.19 16.63
CA PHE A 234 10.69 -5.14 15.21
C PHE A 234 11.27 -3.77 14.85
N ASN A 235 10.59 -2.67 15.17
CA ASN A 235 11.06 -1.32 14.89
C ASN A 235 12.39 -1.00 15.58
N ILE A 236 12.59 -1.45 16.83
CA ILE A 236 13.87 -1.31 17.54
C ILE A 236 14.97 -2.09 16.81
N GLY A 237 14.72 -3.34 16.43
CA GLY A 237 15.66 -4.15 15.65
C GLY A 237 16.06 -3.50 14.33
N GLN A 238 15.11 -2.89 13.63
CA GLN A 238 15.38 -2.15 12.38
C GLN A 238 16.25 -0.92 12.62
N LYS A 239 16.06 -0.17 13.70
CA LYS A 239 16.87 1.01 14.03
C LYS A 239 18.37 0.68 14.16
N TYR A 240 18.70 -0.50 14.65
CA TYR A 240 20.10 -0.94 14.87
C TYR A 240 20.63 -1.87 13.77
N LYS A 241 19.86 -2.13 12.70
CA LYS A 241 20.19 -3.12 11.67
C LYS A 241 21.56 -2.91 11.02
N TYR A 242 22.00 -1.67 10.85
CA TYR A 242 23.28 -1.30 10.24
C TYR A 242 24.27 -0.64 11.22
N HIS A 243 23.93 -0.59 12.51
CA HIS A 243 24.81 -0.12 13.58
C HIS A 243 25.54 -1.27 14.27
N LYS A 244 25.99 -2.26 13.51
CA LYS A 244 26.94 -3.23 14.06
C LYS A 244 28.30 -2.56 14.10
N VAL A 245 28.71 -2.20 15.30
CA VAL A 245 30.11 -1.91 15.69
C VAL A 245 30.94 -3.16 15.49
#